data_66cb4b3f826505b70592ecd0401aa580
#
_entry.id   66cb4b3f826505b70592ecd0401aa580
#
_cell.length_a   1.000
_cell.length_b   1.000
_cell.length_c   1.000
_cell.angle_alpha   90.00
_cell.angle_beta   90.00
_cell.angle_gamma   90.00
#
_symmetry.space_group_name_H-M   'P 1'
#
loop_
_entity.id
_entity.type
_entity.pdbx_description
1 polymer ?
#
loop_
_entity_poly.entity_id
_entity_poly.type
_entity_poly.pdbx_seq_one_letter_code
_entity_poly.pdbx_strand_id
1 'polypeptide(L)'
;MAHDEAFASRHIYAGEELWRREFDSFDVFCRKRDAARAKAKALQGDHGALRGLILAWAEALERDAEALAVMVCEEVGRCLGECRAELAKSALLMRYYADRSEALLADRPIATAASSSWASFEPLGTILAVMPWNYPVWQALRFAIPALCAGNACLVKPAPSVGRVSEALLRLAPAPLPFDLVCLSCADTQRAIDLCDGLAFTGSAETGSKLAARAGASLKKSVMELGGSNPLIVLDDADLGAAARAACYSRFRDAGQSCNAAKRIVVERAVAPAFVDLFVEEARKLRPGDPMNPKTTLAALHLPDAPERMAQLVADALGKGARLLLGGERIDGPFYPATVLADAPLDARLATEESFGPVAPIFVVDGDEEAIETANATPFGLGAAIFGSDLGRASRIAKRIEAGSVYVNRHTSSDINLPFGGVKRSGYGRELSSFGLYEFVNVKSNWVR
;
A
#
# COMPACT_ATOMS: atom_id res chain seq x y z
N MET A 1 -15.66 -11.61 -13.73
CA MET A 1 -15.48 -10.13 -13.76
C MET A 1 -15.89 -9.71 -15.15
N ALA A 2 -16.93 -8.86 -15.26
CA ALA A 2 -17.27 -8.23 -16.54
C ALA A 2 -16.02 -7.51 -17.05
N HIS A 3 -15.68 -7.71 -18.32
CA HIS A 3 -14.65 -6.93 -18.99
C HIS A 3 -15.21 -5.51 -19.12
N ASP A 4 -14.76 -4.60 -18.24
CA ASP A 4 -15.05 -3.19 -18.41
C ASP A 4 -14.52 -2.77 -19.77
N GLU A 5 -15.39 -2.20 -20.60
CA GLU A 5 -15.02 -1.72 -21.93
C GLU A 5 -14.28 -0.38 -21.89
N ALA A 6 -14.24 0.27 -20.73
CA ALA A 6 -13.60 1.56 -20.49
C ALA A 6 -13.14 1.72 -19.02
N PHE A 7 -12.28 2.69 -18.79
CA PHE A 7 -12.04 3.21 -17.44
C PHE A 7 -13.25 4.06 -17.02
N ALA A 8 -13.83 3.78 -15.85
CA ALA A 8 -14.93 4.59 -15.32
C ALA A 8 -14.82 4.65 -13.80
N SER A 9 -14.96 5.85 -13.24
CA SER A 9 -15.12 6.05 -11.81
C SER A 9 -16.52 6.49 -11.46
N ARG A 10 -16.99 6.07 -10.28
CA ARG A 10 -18.32 6.37 -9.76
C ARG A 10 -18.22 6.92 -8.36
N HIS A 11 -19.15 7.79 -8.01
CA HIS A 11 -19.31 8.22 -6.63
C HIS A 11 -19.72 7.02 -5.79
N ILE A 12 -18.85 6.61 -4.85
CA ILE A 12 -19.01 5.35 -4.11
C ILE A 12 -20.30 5.29 -3.28
N TYR A 13 -20.78 6.44 -2.82
CA TYR A 13 -21.97 6.57 -2.01
C TYR A 13 -23.23 6.85 -2.85
N ALA A 14 -23.17 7.78 -3.81
CA ALA A 14 -24.30 8.18 -4.64
C ALA A 14 -24.49 7.28 -5.88
N GLY A 15 -23.45 6.55 -6.31
CA GLY A 15 -23.50 5.63 -7.46
C GLY A 15 -23.43 6.30 -8.83
N GLU A 16 -23.45 7.63 -8.91
CA GLU A 16 -23.34 8.39 -10.16
C GLU A 16 -21.97 8.26 -10.81
N GLU A 17 -21.91 8.29 -12.13
CA GLU A 17 -20.65 8.27 -12.86
C GLU A 17 -19.97 9.64 -12.77
N LEU A 18 -18.73 9.67 -12.25
CA LEU A 18 -17.94 10.88 -12.07
C LEU A 18 -17.00 11.15 -13.24
N TRP A 19 -16.54 10.09 -13.90
CA TRP A 19 -15.56 10.19 -14.96
C TRP A 19 -15.54 8.90 -15.78
N ARG A 20 -15.27 9.05 -17.09
CA ARG A 20 -15.12 7.94 -18.04
C ARG A 20 -14.05 8.25 -19.06
N ARG A 21 -13.29 7.25 -19.45
CA ARG A 21 -12.33 7.31 -20.55
C ARG A 21 -12.21 5.94 -21.22
N GLU A 22 -12.16 5.93 -22.54
CA GLU A 22 -11.84 4.75 -23.33
C GLU A 22 -10.43 4.25 -23.03
N PHE A 23 -10.19 2.95 -23.27
CA PHE A 23 -8.84 2.42 -23.20
C PHE A 23 -7.92 3.10 -24.23
N ASP A 24 -6.70 3.35 -23.81
CA ASP A 24 -5.63 3.72 -24.73
C ASP A 24 -5.40 2.54 -25.70
N SER A 25 -5.38 2.79 -27.01
CA SER A 25 -4.91 1.77 -27.96
C SER A 25 -3.42 1.45 -27.67
N PHE A 26 -2.98 0.28 -28.09
CA PHE A 26 -1.58 -0.11 -27.87
C PHE A 26 -0.58 0.83 -28.54
N ASP A 27 -0.96 1.45 -29.68
CA ASP A 27 -0.16 2.48 -30.33
C ASP A 27 -0.08 3.79 -29.53
N VAL A 28 -1.16 4.16 -28.83
CA VAL A 28 -1.15 5.30 -27.88
C VAL A 28 -0.18 5.02 -26.73
N PHE A 29 -0.22 3.80 -26.17
CA PHE A 29 0.75 3.37 -25.16
C PHE A 29 2.19 3.48 -25.66
N CYS A 30 2.50 2.96 -26.86
CA CYS A 30 3.83 3.05 -27.43
C CYS A 30 4.31 4.49 -27.58
N ARG A 31 3.45 5.40 -28.08
CA ARG A 31 3.79 6.83 -28.19
C ARG A 31 4.07 7.47 -26.83
N LYS A 32 3.25 7.19 -25.81
CA LYS A 32 3.45 7.72 -24.45
C LYS A 32 4.76 7.21 -23.85
N ARG A 33 5.04 5.90 -24.00
CA ARG A 33 6.30 5.29 -23.56
C ARG A 33 7.51 5.97 -24.20
N ASP A 34 7.51 6.14 -25.52
CA ASP A 34 8.64 6.71 -26.25
C ASP A 34 8.83 8.20 -25.92
N ALA A 35 7.73 8.94 -25.75
CA ALA A 35 7.78 10.33 -25.31
C ALA A 35 8.33 10.47 -23.86
N ALA A 36 7.87 9.62 -22.93
CA ALA A 36 8.38 9.63 -21.56
C ALA A 36 9.87 9.26 -21.51
N ARG A 37 10.29 8.25 -22.28
CA ARG A 37 11.69 7.84 -22.42
C ARG A 37 12.57 8.96 -22.99
N ALA A 38 12.10 9.69 -23.98
CA ALA A 38 12.81 10.84 -24.54
C ALA A 38 13.00 11.96 -23.51
N LYS A 39 11.96 12.26 -22.71
CA LYS A 39 12.03 13.23 -21.61
C LYS A 39 13.03 12.80 -20.54
N ALA A 40 13.02 11.53 -20.12
CA ALA A 40 13.97 10.99 -19.15
C ALA A 40 15.41 11.11 -19.65
N LYS A 41 15.65 10.78 -20.93
CA LYS A 41 16.96 10.94 -21.56
C LYS A 41 17.43 12.40 -21.59
N ALA A 42 16.52 13.35 -21.85
CA ALA A 42 16.85 14.77 -21.86
C ALA A 42 17.20 15.34 -20.48
N LEU A 43 16.69 14.75 -19.41
CA LEU A 43 16.99 15.13 -18.02
C LEU A 43 18.13 14.30 -17.40
N GLN A 44 18.70 13.34 -18.13
CA GLN A 44 19.72 12.45 -17.61
C GLN A 44 20.97 13.22 -17.16
N GLY A 45 21.35 13.04 -15.90
CA GLY A 45 22.49 13.71 -15.27
C GLY A 45 22.19 15.12 -14.75
N ASP A 46 21.03 15.70 -15.03
CA ASP A 46 20.60 16.98 -14.48
C ASP A 46 19.74 16.79 -13.22
N HIS A 47 20.41 16.43 -12.12
CA HIS A 47 19.76 16.24 -10.82
C HIS A 47 19.08 17.52 -10.31
N GLY A 48 19.64 18.70 -10.64
CA GLY A 48 19.09 20.00 -10.23
C GLY A 48 17.75 20.27 -10.90
N ALA A 49 17.66 20.09 -12.22
CA ALA A 49 16.40 20.24 -12.95
C ALA A 49 15.34 19.26 -12.49
N LEU A 50 15.69 17.98 -12.32
CA LEU A 50 14.77 16.97 -11.86
C LEU A 50 14.26 17.25 -10.44
N ARG A 51 15.16 17.65 -9.52
CA ARG A 51 14.79 18.09 -8.16
C ARG A 51 13.80 19.27 -8.22
N GLY A 52 14.08 20.28 -9.03
CA GLY A 52 13.20 21.44 -9.22
C GLY A 52 11.79 21.04 -9.68
N LEU A 53 11.68 20.14 -10.66
CA LEU A 53 10.42 19.63 -11.16
C LEU A 53 9.64 18.86 -10.09
N ILE A 54 10.29 18.00 -9.31
CA ILE A 54 9.63 17.23 -8.23
C ILE A 54 9.13 18.17 -7.12
N LEU A 55 9.91 19.19 -6.76
CA LEU A 55 9.48 20.20 -5.76
C LEU A 55 8.30 21.03 -6.27
N ALA A 56 8.31 21.47 -7.53
CA ALA A 56 7.20 22.18 -8.13
C ALA A 56 5.92 21.31 -8.18
N TRP A 57 6.06 20.01 -8.41
CA TRP A 57 4.92 19.09 -8.33
C TRP A 57 4.40 18.93 -6.91
N ALA A 58 5.29 18.84 -5.90
CA ALA A 58 4.90 18.78 -4.50
C ALA A 58 4.13 20.06 -4.08
N GLU A 59 4.57 21.23 -4.50
CA GLU A 59 3.88 22.51 -4.26
C GLU A 59 2.50 22.56 -4.93
N ALA A 60 2.39 22.05 -6.17
CA ALA A 60 1.11 21.95 -6.87
C ALA A 60 0.16 20.98 -6.16
N LEU A 61 0.68 19.83 -5.69
CA LEU A 61 -0.10 18.87 -4.91
C LEU A 61 -0.61 19.46 -3.59
N GLU A 62 0.23 20.20 -2.87
CA GLU A 62 -0.15 20.87 -1.61
C GLU A 62 -1.19 21.96 -1.85
N ARG A 63 -1.03 22.78 -2.89
CA ARG A 63 -1.99 23.84 -3.26
C ARG A 63 -3.37 23.28 -3.59
N ASP A 64 -3.45 22.18 -4.33
CA ASP A 64 -4.69 21.60 -4.79
C ASP A 64 -5.16 20.41 -3.92
N ALA A 65 -4.54 20.24 -2.73
CA ALA A 65 -4.76 19.09 -1.85
C ALA A 65 -6.23 18.90 -1.45
N GLU A 66 -6.97 19.96 -1.17
CA GLU A 66 -8.37 19.84 -0.78
C GLU A 66 -9.24 19.31 -1.92
N ALA A 67 -9.06 19.82 -3.13
CA ALA A 67 -9.81 19.35 -4.30
C ALA A 67 -9.50 17.89 -4.62
N LEU A 68 -8.24 17.47 -4.50
CA LEU A 68 -7.85 16.07 -4.68
C LEU A 68 -8.37 15.18 -3.57
N ALA A 69 -8.39 15.65 -2.31
CA ALA A 69 -8.93 14.90 -1.18
C ALA A 69 -10.43 14.61 -1.38
N VAL A 70 -11.19 15.58 -1.87
CA VAL A 70 -12.61 15.41 -2.22
C VAL A 70 -12.75 14.37 -3.34
N MET A 71 -11.94 14.43 -4.41
CA MET A 71 -11.97 13.43 -5.48
C MET A 71 -11.68 12.03 -4.96
N VAL A 72 -10.67 11.86 -4.11
CA VAL A 72 -10.36 10.55 -3.48
C VAL A 72 -11.53 10.08 -2.61
N CYS A 73 -12.13 10.98 -1.81
CA CYS A 73 -13.29 10.65 -0.97
C CYS A 73 -14.48 10.15 -1.81
N GLU A 74 -14.80 10.83 -2.90
CA GLU A 74 -15.92 10.47 -3.80
C GLU A 74 -15.67 9.16 -4.55
N GLU A 75 -14.46 8.96 -5.11
CA GLU A 75 -14.13 7.77 -5.91
C GLU A 75 -13.82 6.53 -5.04
N VAL A 76 -13.19 6.69 -3.88
CA VAL A 76 -12.75 5.56 -3.03
C VAL A 76 -13.70 5.28 -1.88
N GLY A 77 -14.36 6.31 -1.34
CA GLY A 77 -15.26 6.19 -0.20
C GLY A 77 -14.59 6.31 1.17
N ARG A 78 -13.31 6.75 1.23
CA ARG A 78 -12.57 6.99 2.47
C ARG A 78 -13.02 8.30 3.13
N CYS A 79 -12.96 8.37 4.46
CA CYS A 79 -13.27 9.61 5.18
C CYS A 79 -12.37 10.75 4.70
N LEU A 80 -12.93 11.95 4.50
CA LEU A 80 -12.20 13.09 3.93
C LEU A 80 -10.90 13.42 4.70
N GLY A 81 -10.91 13.28 6.03
CA GLY A 81 -9.70 13.46 6.86
C GLY A 81 -8.57 12.48 6.53
N GLU A 82 -8.90 11.24 6.20
CA GLU A 82 -7.95 10.21 5.77
C GLU A 82 -7.39 10.52 4.38
N CYS A 83 -8.23 11.05 3.47
CA CYS A 83 -7.82 11.49 2.15
C CYS A 83 -6.84 12.67 2.23
N ARG A 84 -7.10 13.67 3.07
CA ARG A 84 -6.16 14.79 3.32
C ARG A 84 -4.81 14.29 3.84
N ALA A 85 -4.81 13.31 4.75
CA ALA A 85 -3.59 12.73 5.30
C ALA A 85 -2.75 12.00 4.22
N GLU A 86 -3.41 11.35 3.25
CA GLU A 86 -2.73 10.73 2.10
C GLU A 86 -1.97 11.76 1.27
N LEU A 87 -2.59 12.90 0.94
CA LEU A 87 -1.97 13.94 0.12
C LEU A 87 -0.80 14.60 0.84
N ALA A 88 -0.97 14.94 2.12
CA ALA A 88 0.11 15.50 2.93
C ALA A 88 1.33 14.56 3.01
N LYS A 89 1.08 13.27 3.20
CA LYS A 89 2.14 12.25 3.21
C LYS A 89 2.81 12.11 1.85
N SER A 90 2.06 12.24 0.77
CA SER A 90 2.58 12.17 -0.60
C SER A 90 3.51 13.35 -0.92
N ALA A 91 3.13 14.56 -0.53
CA ALA A 91 3.99 15.75 -0.69
C ALA A 91 5.29 15.63 0.13
N LEU A 92 5.19 15.11 1.37
CA LEU A 92 6.36 14.86 2.22
C LEU A 92 7.33 13.85 1.57
N LEU A 93 6.82 12.79 0.94
CA LEU A 93 7.62 11.82 0.19
C LEU A 93 8.36 12.48 -0.98
N MET A 94 7.68 13.34 -1.73
CA MET A 94 8.28 14.04 -2.86
C MET A 94 9.46 14.90 -2.43
N ARG A 95 9.29 15.68 -1.36
CA ARG A 95 10.36 16.49 -0.76
C ARG A 95 11.51 15.63 -0.23
N TYR A 96 11.20 14.52 0.43
CA TYR A 96 12.21 13.58 0.94
C TYR A 96 13.17 13.09 -0.14
N TYR A 97 12.64 12.65 -1.29
CA TYR A 97 13.48 12.15 -2.37
C TYR A 97 14.14 13.29 -3.17
N ALA A 98 13.46 14.41 -3.38
CA ALA A 98 14.05 15.58 -4.03
C ALA A 98 15.34 16.05 -3.32
N ASP A 99 15.35 15.97 -1.99
CA ASP A 99 16.50 16.44 -1.20
C ASP A 99 17.61 15.39 -1.01
N ARG A 100 17.34 14.11 -1.22
CA ARG A 100 18.26 13.01 -0.85
C ARG A 100 18.75 12.18 -2.03
N SER A 101 18.04 12.15 -3.15
CA SER A 101 18.32 11.21 -4.23
C SER A 101 19.70 11.37 -4.84
N GLU A 102 20.19 12.58 -5.01
CA GLU A 102 21.52 12.85 -5.57
C GLU A 102 22.61 12.20 -4.70
N ALA A 103 22.60 12.43 -3.39
CA ALA A 103 23.56 11.85 -2.47
C ALA A 103 23.45 10.32 -2.37
N LEU A 104 22.22 9.79 -2.46
CA LEU A 104 21.97 8.33 -2.42
C LEU A 104 22.44 7.63 -3.69
N LEU A 105 22.39 8.30 -4.84
CA LEU A 105 22.80 7.76 -6.16
C LEU A 105 24.24 8.11 -6.54
N ALA A 106 24.97 8.81 -5.67
CA ALA A 106 26.37 9.10 -5.90
C ALA A 106 27.20 7.83 -6.06
N ASP A 107 28.19 7.87 -6.94
CA ASP A 107 29.13 6.79 -7.14
C ASP A 107 29.78 6.35 -5.81
N ARG A 108 29.85 5.04 -5.59
CA ARG A 108 30.45 4.45 -4.37
C ARG A 108 31.82 3.88 -4.69
N PRO A 109 32.89 4.54 -4.27
CA PRO A 109 34.24 3.98 -4.40
C PRO A 109 34.37 2.63 -3.70
N ILE A 110 35.01 1.67 -4.34
CA ILE A 110 35.24 0.33 -3.83
C ILE A 110 36.75 0.01 -4.02
N ALA A 111 37.45 -0.27 -2.95
CA ALA A 111 38.88 -0.60 -3.04
C ALA A 111 39.06 -1.99 -3.70
N THR A 112 39.87 -2.04 -4.77
CA THR A 112 40.24 -3.26 -5.49
C THR A 112 41.71 -3.16 -5.94
N ALA A 113 42.20 -4.10 -6.73
CA ALA A 113 43.50 -4.05 -7.39
C ALA A 113 43.57 -3.06 -8.58
N ALA A 114 42.48 -2.38 -8.92
CA ALA A 114 42.43 -1.35 -9.95
C ALA A 114 43.06 -0.04 -9.47
N SER A 115 43.44 0.82 -10.42
CA SER A 115 43.83 2.22 -10.13
C SER A 115 42.62 3.02 -9.62
N SER A 116 41.44 2.70 -10.13
CA SER A 116 40.15 3.27 -9.68
C SER A 116 39.04 2.26 -9.90
N SER A 117 38.16 2.10 -8.90
CA SER A 117 36.96 1.27 -9.04
C SER A 117 35.82 1.76 -8.18
N TRP A 118 34.59 1.67 -8.71
CA TRP A 118 33.39 2.15 -8.04
C TRP A 118 32.14 1.43 -8.55
N ALA A 119 31.07 1.49 -7.79
CA ALA A 119 29.72 1.17 -8.23
C ALA A 119 28.98 2.44 -8.58
N SER A 120 28.38 2.50 -9.77
CA SER A 120 27.47 3.56 -10.21
C SER A 120 26.03 3.06 -10.28
N PHE A 121 25.06 4.00 -10.23
CA PHE A 121 23.63 3.72 -10.22
C PHE A 121 23.00 4.34 -11.46
N GLU A 122 22.62 3.51 -12.42
CA GLU A 122 22.08 3.95 -13.69
C GLU A 122 20.59 3.64 -13.79
N PRO A 123 19.74 4.49 -14.45
CA PRO A 123 18.34 4.16 -14.64
C PRO A 123 18.18 2.88 -15.48
N LEU A 124 17.13 2.11 -15.20
CA LEU A 124 16.75 0.96 -16.03
C LEU A 124 16.14 1.41 -17.37
N GLY A 125 15.38 2.50 -17.37
CA GLY A 125 14.70 3.01 -18.54
C GLY A 125 13.25 3.41 -18.27
N THR A 126 12.27 2.75 -18.89
CA THR A 126 10.84 3.01 -18.67
C THR A 126 10.25 1.96 -17.73
N ILE A 127 9.64 2.40 -16.64
CA ILE A 127 8.99 1.52 -15.66
C ILE A 127 7.48 1.65 -15.81
N LEU A 128 6.81 0.49 -15.97
CA LEU A 128 5.35 0.40 -15.90
C LEU A 128 4.93 0.15 -14.45
N ALA A 129 4.00 0.94 -13.95
CA ALA A 129 3.39 0.71 -12.66
C ALA A 129 1.91 0.41 -12.81
N VAL A 130 1.43 -0.65 -12.16
CA VAL A 130 0.00 -1.01 -12.10
C VAL A 130 -0.45 -0.83 -10.65
N MET A 131 -1.28 0.20 -10.41
CA MET A 131 -1.59 0.69 -9.08
C MET A 131 -3.04 0.44 -8.68
N PRO A 132 -3.31 0.17 -7.39
CA PRO A 132 -4.64 -0.11 -6.88
C PRO A 132 -5.46 1.17 -6.63
N TRP A 133 -6.68 0.98 -6.17
CA TRP A 133 -7.65 2.05 -5.93
C TRP A 133 -7.61 2.64 -4.52
N ASN A 134 -7.08 1.92 -3.52
CA ASN A 134 -7.29 2.26 -2.10
C ASN A 134 -6.55 3.52 -1.62
N TYR A 135 -5.40 3.84 -2.21
CA TYR A 135 -4.63 5.07 -1.97
C TYR A 135 -4.08 5.59 -3.31
N PRO A 136 -4.95 6.13 -4.18
CA PRO A 136 -4.61 6.36 -5.59
C PRO A 136 -3.46 7.34 -5.80
N VAL A 137 -3.34 8.35 -4.95
CA VAL A 137 -2.26 9.34 -5.03
C VAL A 137 -0.98 8.80 -4.40
N TRP A 138 -1.08 8.25 -3.19
CA TRP A 138 0.07 7.70 -2.47
C TRP A 138 0.74 6.55 -3.21
N GLN A 139 -0.03 5.59 -3.73
CA GLN A 139 0.52 4.42 -4.42
C GLN A 139 1.23 4.82 -5.73
N ALA A 140 0.67 5.76 -6.49
CA ALA A 140 1.28 6.26 -7.70
C ALA A 140 2.60 7.00 -7.41
N LEU A 141 2.61 7.90 -6.42
CA LEU A 141 3.79 8.71 -6.09
C LEU A 141 4.84 7.93 -5.32
N ARG A 142 4.45 6.98 -4.46
CA ARG A 142 5.36 6.12 -3.69
C ARG A 142 6.32 5.34 -4.60
N PHE A 143 5.80 4.88 -5.73
CA PHE A 143 6.59 4.26 -6.79
C PHE A 143 7.30 5.30 -7.66
N ALA A 144 6.53 6.27 -8.22
CA ALA A 144 7.02 7.12 -9.30
C ALA A 144 8.15 8.06 -8.85
N ILE A 145 8.05 8.65 -7.65
CA ILE A 145 9.04 9.64 -7.21
C ILE A 145 10.45 9.07 -7.09
N PRO A 146 10.71 7.94 -6.37
CA PRO A 146 12.04 7.36 -6.35
C PRO A 146 12.50 6.87 -7.73
N ALA A 147 11.59 6.32 -8.56
CA ALA A 147 11.95 5.87 -9.90
C ALA A 147 12.33 7.04 -10.83
N LEU A 148 11.63 8.18 -10.76
CA LEU A 148 11.97 9.43 -11.45
C LEU A 148 13.31 9.98 -10.96
N CYS A 149 13.53 10.05 -9.65
CA CYS A 149 14.79 10.48 -9.06
C CYS A 149 15.97 9.63 -9.52
N ALA A 150 15.75 8.34 -9.77
CA ALA A 150 16.75 7.44 -10.34
C ALA A 150 16.95 7.62 -11.86
N GLY A 151 16.25 8.58 -12.50
CA GLY A 151 16.38 8.89 -13.92
C GLY A 151 15.51 8.05 -14.86
N ASN A 152 14.55 7.29 -14.35
CA ASN A 152 13.63 6.49 -15.16
C ASN A 152 12.47 7.34 -15.70
N ALA A 153 11.86 6.87 -16.79
CA ALA A 153 10.52 7.26 -17.19
C ALA A 153 9.48 6.41 -16.46
N CYS A 154 8.37 7.00 -16.01
CA CYS A 154 7.32 6.33 -15.26
C CYS A 154 5.98 6.39 -15.99
N LEU A 155 5.41 5.24 -16.28
CA LEU A 155 4.06 5.08 -16.81
C LEU A 155 3.19 4.43 -15.75
N VAL A 156 2.14 5.09 -15.31
CA VAL A 156 1.23 4.57 -14.28
C VAL A 156 -0.09 4.17 -14.92
N LYS A 157 -0.46 2.91 -14.71
CA LYS A 157 -1.81 2.38 -14.98
C LYS A 157 -2.58 2.35 -13.66
N PRO A 158 -3.47 3.31 -13.40
CA PRO A 158 -4.30 3.29 -12.19
C PRO A 158 -5.38 2.19 -12.28
N ALA A 159 -6.03 1.90 -11.15
CA ALA A 159 -7.27 1.15 -11.17
C ALA A 159 -8.36 1.95 -11.92
N PRO A 160 -9.23 1.30 -12.71
CA PRO A 160 -10.26 1.99 -13.47
C PRO A 160 -11.17 2.88 -12.64
N SER A 161 -11.45 2.48 -11.40
CA SER A 161 -12.36 3.16 -10.48
C SER A 161 -11.82 4.46 -9.86
N VAL A 162 -10.56 4.83 -10.11
CA VAL A 162 -9.91 6.05 -9.59
C VAL A 162 -9.27 6.89 -10.71
N GLY A 163 -9.90 6.85 -11.88
CA GLY A 163 -9.38 7.53 -13.08
C GLY A 163 -9.40 9.04 -12.98
N ARG A 164 -10.45 9.64 -12.38
CA ARG A 164 -10.60 11.09 -12.23
C ARG A 164 -9.47 11.69 -11.39
N VAL A 165 -9.21 11.16 -10.20
CA VAL A 165 -8.12 11.65 -9.34
C VAL A 165 -6.74 11.38 -9.96
N SER A 166 -6.57 10.26 -10.65
CA SER A 166 -5.31 9.94 -11.33
C SER A 166 -5.01 10.92 -12.45
N GLU A 167 -6.01 11.31 -13.24
CA GLU A 167 -5.86 12.31 -14.29
C GLU A 167 -5.63 13.72 -13.72
N ALA A 168 -6.28 14.05 -12.58
CA ALA A 168 -6.01 15.28 -11.85
C ALA A 168 -4.57 15.33 -11.36
N LEU A 169 -4.03 14.23 -10.82
CA LEU A 169 -2.63 14.11 -10.41
C LEU A 169 -1.66 14.31 -11.60
N LEU A 170 -1.96 13.73 -12.78
CA LEU A 170 -1.15 13.91 -13.98
C LEU A 170 -1.11 15.39 -14.40
N ARG A 171 -2.25 16.10 -14.35
CA ARG A 171 -2.31 17.52 -14.72
C ARG A 171 -1.45 18.43 -13.83
N LEU A 172 -1.16 18.00 -12.60
CA LEU A 172 -0.26 18.73 -11.70
C LEU A 172 1.23 18.46 -11.96
N ALA A 173 1.55 17.38 -12.68
CA ALA A 173 2.94 17.04 -12.98
C ALA A 173 3.53 18.08 -13.98
N PRO A 174 4.62 18.79 -13.61
CA PRO A 174 5.18 19.83 -14.48
C PRO A 174 5.89 19.20 -15.67
N ALA A 175 5.75 19.84 -16.84
CA ALA A 175 6.57 19.50 -18.00
C ALA A 175 8.02 19.99 -17.79
N PRO A 176 9.04 19.27 -18.23
CA PRO A 176 9.02 18.04 -19.03
C PRO A 176 9.19 16.73 -18.20
N LEU A 177 8.60 16.64 -17.00
CA LEU A 177 8.75 15.44 -16.17
C LEU A 177 8.38 14.17 -16.97
N PRO A 178 9.21 13.08 -16.89
CA PRO A 178 8.98 11.84 -17.64
C PRO A 178 7.95 10.93 -16.93
N PHE A 179 6.76 11.47 -16.66
CA PHE A 179 5.63 10.81 -16.01
C PHE A 179 4.39 10.90 -16.90
N ASP A 180 3.66 9.79 -17.06
CA ASP A 180 2.39 9.75 -17.78
C ASP A 180 1.45 8.66 -17.24
N LEU A 181 0.16 8.78 -17.53
CA LEU A 181 -0.87 7.78 -17.25
C LEU A 181 -1.17 6.97 -18.51
N VAL A 182 -1.39 5.65 -18.31
CA VAL A 182 -1.83 4.74 -19.36
C VAL A 182 -3.10 4.02 -18.94
N CYS A 183 -4.14 4.13 -19.75
CA CYS A 183 -5.43 3.50 -19.50
C CYS A 183 -5.53 2.21 -20.34
N LEU A 184 -4.85 1.14 -19.92
CA LEU A 184 -4.75 -0.11 -20.67
C LEU A 184 -5.77 -1.16 -20.23
N SER A 185 -6.24 -1.95 -21.18
CA SER A 185 -6.93 -3.21 -20.88
C SER A 185 -6.04 -4.19 -20.13
N CYS A 186 -6.60 -5.23 -19.52
CA CYS A 186 -5.80 -6.28 -18.88
C CYS A 186 -4.86 -6.98 -19.88
N ALA A 187 -5.32 -7.23 -21.11
CA ALA A 187 -4.51 -7.86 -22.16
C ALA A 187 -3.36 -6.97 -22.61
N ASP A 188 -3.62 -5.68 -22.85
CA ASP A 188 -2.58 -4.73 -23.26
C ASP A 188 -1.62 -4.39 -22.12
N THR A 189 -2.06 -4.45 -20.86
CA THR A 189 -1.17 -4.33 -19.71
C THR A 189 -0.10 -5.43 -19.71
N GLN A 190 -0.48 -6.68 -20.00
CA GLN A 190 0.49 -7.76 -20.10
C GLN A 190 1.48 -7.57 -21.27
N ARG A 191 1.00 -7.09 -22.42
CA ARG A 191 1.87 -6.75 -23.56
C ARG A 191 2.81 -5.58 -23.25
N ALA A 192 2.33 -4.59 -22.50
CA ALA A 192 3.10 -3.42 -22.10
C ALA A 192 4.30 -3.77 -21.21
N ILE A 193 4.17 -4.81 -20.35
CA ILE A 193 5.27 -5.31 -19.51
C ILE A 193 6.48 -5.71 -20.38
N ASP A 194 6.26 -6.37 -21.50
CA ASP A 194 7.35 -6.80 -22.37
C ASP A 194 8.15 -5.65 -22.99
N LEU A 195 7.49 -4.50 -23.18
CA LEU A 195 8.06 -3.32 -23.81
C LEU A 195 8.64 -2.29 -22.82
N CYS A 196 8.43 -2.49 -21.53
CA CYS A 196 9.01 -1.68 -20.46
C CYS A 196 10.28 -2.33 -19.90
N ASP A 197 11.09 -1.57 -19.18
CA ASP A 197 12.38 -2.01 -18.63
C ASP A 197 12.25 -2.51 -17.19
N GLY A 198 11.12 -2.24 -16.53
CA GLY A 198 10.78 -2.73 -15.21
C GLY A 198 9.28 -2.64 -14.92
N LEU A 199 8.84 -3.33 -13.85
CA LEU A 199 7.45 -3.38 -13.41
C LEU A 199 7.35 -3.08 -11.93
N ALA A 200 6.44 -2.18 -11.56
CA ALA A 200 5.95 -2.01 -10.19
C ALA A 200 4.48 -2.42 -10.12
N PHE A 201 4.12 -3.19 -9.12
CA PHE A 201 2.74 -3.60 -8.90
C PHE A 201 2.38 -3.52 -7.42
N THR A 202 1.25 -2.87 -7.13
CA THR A 202 0.60 -2.95 -5.83
C THR A 202 -0.82 -3.47 -6.02
N GLY A 203 -1.21 -4.52 -5.29
CA GLY A 203 -2.54 -5.11 -5.41
C GLY A 203 -2.67 -6.49 -4.79
N SER A 204 -3.62 -7.30 -5.32
CA SER A 204 -3.83 -8.66 -4.80
C SER A 204 -2.68 -9.61 -5.13
N ALA A 205 -2.42 -10.58 -4.25
CA ALA A 205 -1.39 -11.60 -4.46
C ALA A 205 -1.65 -12.45 -5.72
N GLU A 206 -2.92 -12.66 -6.08
CA GLU A 206 -3.28 -13.41 -7.29
C GLU A 206 -2.88 -12.66 -8.56
N THR A 207 -3.23 -11.37 -8.66
CA THR A 207 -2.87 -10.53 -9.81
C THR A 207 -1.36 -10.33 -9.87
N GLY A 208 -0.73 -10.03 -8.73
CA GLY A 208 0.72 -9.85 -8.64
C GLY A 208 1.50 -11.06 -9.13
N SER A 209 1.06 -12.27 -8.77
CA SER A 209 1.67 -13.53 -9.24
C SER A 209 1.65 -13.66 -10.77
N LYS A 210 0.53 -13.28 -11.40
CA LYS A 210 0.38 -13.32 -12.87
C LYS A 210 1.29 -12.29 -13.57
N LEU A 211 1.34 -11.07 -13.04
CA LEU A 211 2.18 -10.00 -13.58
C LEU A 211 3.68 -10.27 -13.35
N ALA A 212 4.04 -10.79 -12.17
CA ALA A 212 5.40 -11.21 -11.85
C ALA A 212 5.90 -12.34 -12.78
N ALA A 213 5.04 -13.32 -13.06
CA ALA A 213 5.36 -14.38 -14.00
C ALA A 213 5.63 -13.82 -15.42
N ARG A 214 4.84 -12.84 -15.86
CA ARG A 214 5.07 -12.17 -17.16
C ARG A 214 6.36 -11.38 -17.16
N ALA A 215 6.63 -10.60 -16.13
CA ALA A 215 7.87 -9.84 -15.99
C ALA A 215 9.09 -10.78 -15.96
N GLY A 216 9.02 -11.88 -15.21
CA GLY A 216 10.06 -12.91 -15.14
C GLY A 216 10.32 -13.59 -16.49
N ALA A 217 9.28 -13.92 -17.25
CA ALA A 217 9.42 -14.47 -18.59
C ALA A 217 10.17 -13.54 -19.56
N SER A 218 10.07 -12.23 -19.35
CA SER A 218 10.78 -11.19 -20.13
C SER A 218 12.05 -10.68 -19.42
N LEU A 219 12.49 -11.30 -18.33
CA LEU A 219 13.65 -10.93 -17.50
C LEU A 219 13.60 -9.46 -17.02
N LYS A 220 12.40 -8.93 -16.75
CA LYS A 220 12.22 -7.58 -16.25
C LYS A 220 12.30 -7.55 -14.72
N LYS A 221 13.10 -6.63 -14.17
CA LYS A 221 13.10 -6.36 -12.74
C LYS A 221 11.71 -5.91 -12.30
N SER A 222 11.25 -6.43 -11.16
CA SER A 222 9.92 -6.08 -10.67
C SER A 222 9.87 -5.92 -9.17
N VAL A 223 8.99 -5.03 -8.70
CA VAL A 223 8.64 -4.82 -7.29
C VAL A 223 7.17 -5.17 -7.12
N MET A 224 6.90 -6.05 -6.16
CA MET A 224 5.56 -6.58 -5.89
C MET A 224 5.16 -6.25 -4.46
N GLU A 225 4.24 -5.30 -4.30
CA GLU A 225 3.64 -4.92 -3.03
C GLU A 225 2.22 -5.48 -2.98
N LEU A 226 2.04 -6.57 -2.22
CA LEU A 226 0.82 -7.36 -2.28
C LEU A 226 0.05 -7.30 -0.96
N GLY A 227 -0.99 -8.14 -0.85
CA GLY A 227 -1.84 -8.21 0.33
C GLY A 227 -1.08 -8.59 1.60
N GLY A 228 -1.71 -8.39 2.74
CA GLY A 228 -1.17 -8.75 4.05
C GLY A 228 -2.27 -9.15 5.02
N SER A 229 -1.96 -10.06 5.94
CA SER A 229 -2.80 -10.41 7.08
C SER A 229 -2.02 -10.15 8.37
N ASN A 230 -1.75 -8.87 8.63
CA ASN A 230 -0.81 -8.42 9.65
C ASN A 230 -1.32 -8.74 11.06
N PRO A 231 -0.51 -9.40 11.91
CA PRO A 231 -0.82 -9.57 13.32
C PRO A 231 -0.53 -8.29 14.11
N LEU A 232 -1.37 -8.01 15.12
CA LEU A 232 -1.07 -7.11 16.21
C LEU A 232 -1.09 -7.94 17.49
N ILE A 233 0.07 -8.09 18.13
CA ILE A 233 0.29 -8.90 19.31
C ILE A 233 0.21 -8.02 20.55
N VAL A 234 -0.55 -8.44 21.56
CA VAL A 234 -0.68 -7.78 22.86
C VAL A 234 -0.16 -8.73 23.94
N LEU A 235 0.98 -8.38 24.51
CA LEU A 235 1.63 -9.15 25.59
C LEU A 235 0.98 -8.84 26.94
N ASP A 236 1.22 -9.68 27.94
CA ASP A 236 0.62 -9.58 29.28
C ASP A 236 1.07 -8.34 30.07
N ASP A 237 2.22 -7.75 29.68
CA ASP A 237 2.78 -6.53 30.27
C ASP A 237 2.46 -5.24 29.49
N ALA A 238 1.60 -5.31 28.45
CA ALA A 238 1.28 -4.18 27.60
C ALA A 238 0.44 -3.10 28.31
N ASP A 239 0.61 -1.83 27.90
CA ASP A 239 -0.42 -0.80 28.15
C ASP A 239 -1.65 -1.13 27.30
N LEU A 240 -2.65 -1.75 27.95
CA LEU A 240 -3.84 -2.25 27.28
C LEU A 240 -4.67 -1.14 26.65
N GLY A 241 -4.71 0.06 27.27
CA GLY A 241 -5.43 1.18 26.74
C GLY A 241 -4.79 1.72 25.45
N ALA A 242 -3.46 1.84 25.43
CA ALA A 242 -2.72 2.25 24.23
C ALA A 242 -2.82 1.16 23.15
N ALA A 243 -2.70 -0.12 23.50
CA ALA A 243 -2.83 -1.24 22.59
C ALA A 243 -4.22 -1.30 21.94
N ALA A 244 -5.30 -1.14 22.71
CA ALA A 244 -6.69 -1.18 22.22
C ALA A 244 -6.96 -0.01 21.25
N ARG A 245 -6.54 1.21 21.57
CA ARG A 245 -6.67 2.37 20.66
C ARG A 245 -5.89 2.16 19.36
N ALA A 246 -4.65 1.67 19.46
CA ALA A 246 -3.82 1.41 18.30
C ALA A 246 -4.37 0.27 17.43
N ALA A 247 -4.87 -0.80 18.03
CA ALA A 247 -5.52 -1.92 17.35
C ALA A 247 -6.80 -1.45 16.62
N CYS A 248 -7.65 -0.67 17.30
CA CYS A 248 -8.87 -0.10 16.71
C CYS A 248 -8.53 0.81 15.52
N TYR A 249 -7.61 1.75 15.69
CA TYR A 249 -7.16 2.62 14.59
C TYR A 249 -6.58 1.82 13.43
N SER A 250 -5.67 0.86 13.71
CA SER A 250 -5.02 0.07 12.66
C SER A 250 -5.99 -0.85 11.92
N ARG A 251 -7.01 -1.39 12.62
CA ARG A 251 -7.98 -2.30 12.00
C ARG A 251 -9.03 -1.57 11.18
N PHE A 252 -9.55 -0.46 11.68
CA PHE A 252 -10.79 0.14 11.16
C PHE A 252 -10.58 1.41 10.35
N ARG A 253 -9.39 2.03 10.39
CA ARG A 253 -9.06 3.14 9.49
C ARG A 253 -9.24 2.71 8.04
N ASP A 254 -9.74 3.61 7.20
CA ASP A 254 -10.08 3.34 5.79
C ASP A 254 -11.05 2.13 5.63
N ALA A 255 -11.90 1.86 6.62
CA ALA A 255 -12.72 0.65 6.75
C ALA A 255 -11.92 -0.66 6.64
N GLY A 256 -10.65 -0.66 7.06
CA GLY A 256 -9.76 -1.81 6.95
C GLY A 256 -9.24 -2.11 5.55
N GLN A 257 -9.45 -1.22 4.57
CA GLN A 257 -9.06 -1.39 3.17
C GLN A 257 -7.60 -0.97 2.92
N SER A 258 -6.72 -1.36 3.83
CA SER A 258 -5.28 -1.10 3.77
C SER A 258 -4.50 -2.41 3.86
N CYS A 259 -3.45 -2.56 3.03
CA CYS A 259 -2.58 -3.73 3.07
C CYS A 259 -1.90 -3.90 4.43
N ASN A 260 -1.55 -2.78 5.10
CA ASN A 260 -0.90 -2.76 6.41
C ASN A 260 -1.85 -2.67 7.61
N ALA A 261 -3.18 -2.80 7.44
CA ALA A 261 -4.11 -2.87 8.56
C ALA A 261 -3.85 -4.10 9.44
N ALA A 262 -4.03 -3.97 10.76
CA ALA A 262 -3.97 -5.10 11.69
C ALA A 262 -5.20 -6.00 11.45
N LYS A 263 -5.01 -7.09 10.74
CA LYS A 263 -6.10 -7.99 10.34
C LYS A 263 -6.33 -9.14 11.32
N ARG A 264 -5.35 -9.42 12.18
CA ARG A 264 -5.41 -10.45 13.22
C ARG A 264 -4.93 -9.86 14.53
N ILE A 265 -5.79 -9.88 15.55
CA ILE A 265 -5.45 -9.38 16.88
C ILE A 265 -5.08 -10.61 17.72
N VAL A 266 -3.82 -10.71 18.16
CA VAL A 266 -3.29 -11.84 18.94
C VAL A 266 -3.05 -11.35 20.36
N VAL A 267 -3.68 -11.96 21.36
CA VAL A 267 -3.67 -11.43 22.72
C VAL A 267 -3.31 -12.55 23.72
N GLU A 268 -2.37 -12.29 24.60
CA GLU A 268 -2.06 -13.21 25.68
C GLU A 268 -3.24 -13.38 26.63
N ARG A 269 -3.52 -14.63 27.01
CA ARG A 269 -4.70 -15.06 27.81
C ARG A 269 -4.85 -14.26 29.10
N ALA A 270 -3.74 -13.96 29.77
CA ALA A 270 -3.75 -13.24 31.04
C ALA A 270 -4.43 -11.86 30.97
N VAL A 271 -4.34 -11.19 29.83
CA VAL A 271 -4.87 -9.84 29.62
C VAL A 271 -6.04 -9.79 28.62
N ALA A 272 -6.37 -10.92 28.00
CA ALA A 272 -7.38 -10.97 26.95
C ALA A 272 -8.75 -10.38 27.37
N PRO A 273 -9.34 -10.70 28.54
CA PRO A 273 -10.63 -10.14 28.94
C PRO A 273 -10.59 -8.61 29.00
N ALA A 274 -9.60 -8.03 29.69
CA ALA A 274 -9.48 -6.58 29.87
C ALA A 274 -9.18 -5.86 28.54
N PHE A 275 -8.32 -6.42 27.69
CA PHE A 275 -8.03 -5.86 26.37
C PHE A 275 -9.27 -5.89 25.47
N VAL A 276 -10.00 -7.02 25.44
CA VAL A 276 -11.19 -7.17 24.58
C VAL A 276 -12.26 -6.15 24.96
N ASP A 277 -12.50 -5.93 26.25
CA ASP A 277 -13.47 -4.93 26.72
C ASP A 277 -13.09 -3.53 26.22
N LEU A 278 -11.82 -3.12 26.38
CA LEU A 278 -11.32 -1.83 25.91
C LEU A 278 -11.38 -1.72 24.37
N PHE A 279 -11.02 -2.77 23.65
CA PHE A 279 -11.03 -2.77 22.19
C PHE A 279 -12.46 -2.67 21.64
N VAL A 280 -13.42 -3.40 22.21
CA VAL A 280 -14.83 -3.31 21.82
C VAL A 280 -15.40 -1.92 22.15
N GLU A 281 -15.02 -1.32 23.29
CA GLU A 281 -15.43 0.04 23.64
C GLU A 281 -14.93 1.04 22.61
N GLU A 282 -13.66 0.98 22.17
CA GLU A 282 -13.11 1.83 21.11
C GLU A 282 -13.83 1.60 19.77
N ALA A 283 -14.07 0.35 19.39
CA ALA A 283 -14.75 0.00 18.15
C ALA A 283 -16.22 0.49 18.11
N ARG A 284 -16.92 0.52 19.24
CA ARG A 284 -18.29 1.05 19.35
C ARG A 284 -18.40 2.54 19.06
N LYS A 285 -17.32 3.29 19.17
CA LYS A 285 -17.29 4.73 18.86
C LYS A 285 -17.34 5.00 17.36
N LEU A 286 -17.04 4.01 16.53
CA LEU A 286 -17.00 4.16 15.08
C LEU A 286 -18.41 4.34 14.49
N ARG A 287 -18.49 5.26 13.54
CA ARG A 287 -19.76 5.68 12.90
C ARG A 287 -19.62 5.53 11.39
N PRO A 288 -20.25 4.49 10.80
CA PRO A 288 -20.35 4.41 9.35
C PRO A 288 -21.29 5.50 8.83
N GLY A 289 -21.01 6.01 7.64
CA GLY A 289 -21.85 7.05 7.03
C GLY A 289 -21.19 7.72 5.84
N ASP A 290 -21.78 8.82 5.37
CA ASP A 290 -21.23 9.62 4.29
C ASP A 290 -19.77 10.04 4.59
N PRO A 291 -18.81 9.64 3.76
CA PRO A 291 -17.39 9.95 3.99
C PRO A 291 -17.05 11.44 4.02
N MET A 292 -17.89 12.28 3.39
CA MET A 292 -17.75 13.74 3.43
C MET A 292 -18.20 14.35 4.75
N ASN A 293 -19.02 13.67 5.53
CA ASN A 293 -19.50 14.15 6.81
C ASN A 293 -18.38 14.03 7.88
N PRO A 294 -17.96 15.11 8.55
CA PRO A 294 -16.89 15.07 9.56
C PRO A 294 -17.24 14.21 10.81
N LYS A 295 -18.48 13.82 11.00
CA LYS A 295 -18.92 12.91 12.07
C LYS A 295 -18.75 11.43 11.70
N THR A 296 -18.53 11.13 10.44
CA THR A 296 -18.25 9.76 9.96
C THR A 296 -16.82 9.39 10.35
N THR A 297 -16.66 8.22 10.95
CA THR A 297 -15.37 7.69 11.41
C THR A 297 -15.10 6.27 10.91
N LEU A 298 -16.03 5.73 10.11
CA LEU A 298 -15.86 4.45 9.41
C LEU A 298 -16.24 4.63 7.94
N ALA A 299 -15.28 4.44 7.07
CA ALA A 299 -15.39 4.64 5.64
C ALA A 299 -16.34 3.64 4.95
N ALA A 300 -16.73 3.95 3.72
CA ALA A 300 -17.43 3.02 2.84
C ALA A 300 -16.48 1.91 2.32
N LEU A 301 -17.04 0.79 1.93
CA LEU A 301 -16.33 -0.25 1.19
C LEU A 301 -16.38 0.07 -0.31
N HIS A 302 -15.22 0.04 -0.95
CA HIS A 302 -15.08 0.47 -2.34
C HIS A 302 -15.68 -0.52 -3.34
N LEU A 303 -15.45 -1.82 -3.14
CA LEU A 303 -15.94 -2.83 -4.06
C LEU A 303 -17.41 -3.16 -3.75
N PRO A 304 -18.29 -3.24 -4.77
CA PRO A 304 -19.72 -3.49 -4.56
C PRO A 304 -20.04 -4.81 -3.83
N ASP A 305 -19.20 -5.83 -4.01
CA ASP A 305 -19.32 -7.15 -3.38
C ASP A 305 -18.65 -7.25 -2.00
N ALA A 306 -17.91 -6.22 -1.58
CA ALA A 306 -17.15 -6.25 -0.34
C ALA A 306 -18.03 -6.42 0.93
N PRO A 307 -19.22 -5.78 1.06
CA PRO A 307 -20.07 -6.02 2.22
C PRO A 307 -20.53 -7.48 2.33
N GLU A 308 -20.88 -8.11 1.21
CA GLU A 308 -21.26 -9.53 1.16
C GLU A 308 -20.09 -10.43 1.51
N ARG A 309 -18.92 -10.15 0.96
CA ARG A 309 -17.69 -10.89 1.30
C ARG A 309 -17.38 -10.82 2.80
N MET A 310 -17.57 -9.64 3.43
CA MET A 310 -17.38 -9.51 4.89
C MET A 310 -18.36 -10.38 5.65
N ALA A 311 -19.64 -10.38 5.26
CA ALA A 311 -20.66 -11.22 5.90
C ALA A 311 -20.33 -12.72 5.79
N GLN A 312 -19.83 -13.17 4.65
CA GLN A 312 -19.40 -14.56 4.44
C GLN A 312 -18.19 -14.94 5.31
N LEU A 313 -17.21 -14.05 5.47
CA LEU A 313 -16.05 -14.29 6.36
C LEU A 313 -16.47 -14.34 7.83
N VAL A 314 -17.40 -13.49 8.24
CA VAL A 314 -17.97 -13.50 9.59
C VAL A 314 -18.75 -14.80 9.84
N ALA A 315 -19.61 -15.18 8.89
CA ALA A 315 -20.41 -16.42 8.99
C ALA A 315 -19.52 -17.68 9.08
N ASP A 316 -18.42 -17.74 8.30
CA ASP A 316 -17.44 -18.83 8.39
C ASP A 316 -16.83 -18.92 9.79
N ALA A 317 -16.39 -17.80 10.36
CA ALA A 317 -15.79 -17.78 11.69
C ALA A 317 -16.78 -18.17 12.79
N LEU A 318 -18.03 -17.66 12.72
CA LEU A 318 -19.10 -18.02 13.67
C LEU A 318 -19.46 -19.50 13.56
N GLY A 319 -19.56 -20.04 12.34
CA GLY A 319 -19.82 -21.46 12.09
C GLY A 319 -18.74 -22.39 12.64
N LYS A 320 -17.53 -21.86 12.86
CA LYS A 320 -16.38 -22.56 13.44
C LYS A 320 -16.17 -22.29 14.94
N GLY A 321 -17.09 -21.57 15.58
CA GLY A 321 -17.10 -21.36 17.03
C GLY A 321 -16.59 -20.00 17.52
N ALA A 322 -16.25 -19.05 16.63
CA ALA A 322 -15.99 -17.67 17.04
C ALA A 322 -17.23 -17.05 17.69
N ARG A 323 -17.03 -16.09 18.59
CA ARG A 323 -18.13 -15.37 19.26
C ARG A 323 -18.19 -13.93 18.74
N LEU A 324 -19.37 -13.50 18.30
CA LEU A 324 -19.62 -12.12 17.90
C LEU A 324 -19.73 -11.21 19.13
N LEU A 325 -18.88 -10.18 19.20
CA LEU A 325 -18.90 -9.19 20.28
C LEU A 325 -19.46 -7.83 19.84
N LEU A 326 -19.31 -7.50 18.55
CA LEU A 326 -19.77 -6.24 17.97
C LEU A 326 -20.00 -6.40 16.48
N GLY A 327 -21.00 -5.71 15.92
CA GLY A 327 -21.27 -5.65 14.47
C GLY A 327 -21.82 -6.97 13.92
N GLY A 328 -21.30 -7.41 12.77
CA GLY A 328 -21.63 -8.70 12.13
C GLY A 328 -22.79 -8.66 11.16
N GLU A 329 -23.73 -7.74 11.31
CA GLU A 329 -24.87 -7.61 10.41
C GLU A 329 -24.62 -6.54 9.35
N ARG A 330 -25.00 -6.84 8.12
CA ARG A 330 -24.93 -5.86 7.02
C ARG A 330 -25.80 -4.65 7.29
N ILE A 331 -25.31 -3.48 6.87
CA ILE A 331 -26.10 -2.25 6.81
C ILE A 331 -26.27 -1.85 5.35
N ASP A 332 -27.26 -1.00 5.07
CA ASP A 332 -27.58 -0.58 3.71
C ASP A 332 -26.43 0.19 3.05
N GLY A 333 -26.34 0.05 1.73
CA GLY A 333 -25.33 0.73 0.92
C GLY A 333 -23.95 0.07 0.94
N PRO A 334 -22.88 0.83 0.67
CA PRO A 334 -21.52 0.33 0.57
C PRO A 334 -20.83 0.21 1.93
N PHE A 335 -21.56 -0.02 3.01
CA PHE A 335 -21.05 -0.02 4.37
C PHE A 335 -21.07 -1.41 4.98
N TYR A 336 -20.12 -1.61 5.90
CA TYR A 336 -20.12 -2.74 6.82
C TYR A 336 -19.73 -2.23 8.20
N PRO A 337 -20.40 -2.66 9.29
CA PRO A 337 -20.09 -2.13 10.62
C PRO A 337 -18.72 -2.63 11.11
N ALA A 338 -18.11 -1.87 12.01
CA ALA A 338 -16.98 -2.38 12.76
C ALA A 338 -17.39 -3.66 13.47
N THR A 339 -16.73 -4.77 13.12
CA THR A 339 -17.10 -6.11 13.59
C THR A 339 -15.95 -6.71 14.37
N VAL A 340 -16.25 -7.21 15.57
CA VAL A 340 -15.26 -7.85 16.47
C VAL A 340 -15.71 -9.28 16.78
N LEU A 341 -14.82 -10.23 16.54
CA LEU A 341 -15.01 -11.66 16.80
C LEU A 341 -13.98 -12.13 17.81
N ALA A 342 -14.43 -12.64 18.95
CA ALA A 342 -13.57 -13.31 19.93
C ALA A 342 -13.44 -14.81 19.63
N ASP A 343 -12.39 -15.41 20.20
CA ASP A 343 -12.13 -16.84 20.11
C ASP A 343 -12.11 -17.36 18.67
N ALA A 344 -11.57 -16.54 17.74
CA ALA A 344 -11.50 -16.93 16.35
C ALA A 344 -10.57 -18.14 16.17
N PRO A 345 -11.04 -19.23 15.56
CA PRO A 345 -10.19 -20.40 15.34
C PRO A 345 -9.22 -20.19 14.18
N LEU A 346 -8.05 -20.84 14.25
CA LEU A 346 -6.99 -20.69 13.23
C LEU A 346 -7.36 -21.30 11.87
N ASP A 347 -8.36 -22.18 11.80
CA ASP A 347 -8.90 -22.74 10.56
C ASP A 347 -10.03 -21.87 9.94
N ALA A 348 -10.42 -20.77 10.60
CA ALA A 348 -11.32 -19.80 9.98
C ALA A 348 -10.64 -19.07 8.82
N ARG A 349 -11.42 -18.73 7.78
CA ARG A 349 -10.91 -17.97 6.62
C ARG A 349 -10.26 -16.65 7.02
N LEU A 350 -10.76 -16.00 8.07
CA LEU A 350 -10.19 -14.76 8.65
C LEU A 350 -8.75 -14.91 9.18
N ALA A 351 -8.30 -16.12 9.49
CA ALA A 351 -6.92 -16.37 9.90
C ALA A 351 -5.93 -16.35 8.71
N THR A 352 -6.36 -16.82 7.53
CA THR A 352 -5.49 -17.05 6.39
C THR A 352 -5.79 -16.19 5.17
N GLU A 353 -7.04 -15.69 5.02
CA GLU A 353 -7.42 -14.78 3.93
C GLU A 353 -7.28 -13.32 4.36
N GLU A 354 -6.93 -12.47 3.41
CA GLU A 354 -6.96 -11.02 3.62
C GLU A 354 -8.41 -10.52 3.61
N SER A 355 -8.93 -10.07 4.76
CA SER A 355 -10.32 -9.59 4.86
C SER A 355 -10.58 -8.31 4.06
N PHE A 356 -9.65 -7.38 4.05
CA PHE A 356 -9.72 -6.07 3.38
C PHE A 356 -11.04 -5.32 3.65
N GLY A 357 -11.50 -5.36 4.91
CA GLY A 357 -12.74 -4.77 5.38
C GLY A 357 -12.79 -4.72 6.92
N PRO A 358 -13.78 -4.11 7.56
CA PRO A 358 -13.75 -3.73 8.98
C PRO A 358 -14.11 -4.89 9.93
N VAL A 359 -13.43 -6.03 9.82
CA VAL A 359 -13.62 -7.22 10.66
C VAL A 359 -12.34 -7.54 11.42
N ALA A 360 -12.42 -7.66 12.74
CA ALA A 360 -11.33 -7.90 13.66
C ALA A 360 -11.50 -9.26 14.37
N PRO A 361 -10.88 -10.34 13.90
CA PRO A 361 -10.77 -11.58 14.66
C PRO A 361 -9.73 -11.44 15.77
N ILE A 362 -10.05 -11.95 16.96
CA ILE A 362 -9.16 -12.01 18.13
C ILE A 362 -8.79 -13.46 18.40
N PHE A 363 -7.48 -13.71 18.47
CA PHE A 363 -6.88 -15.00 18.79
C PHE A 363 -6.24 -14.90 20.19
N VAL A 364 -6.63 -15.78 21.11
CA VAL A 364 -6.08 -15.82 22.46
C VAL A 364 -5.00 -16.88 22.52
N VAL A 365 -3.83 -16.53 23.06
CA VAL A 365 -2.62 -17.36 23.07
C VAL A 365 -2.01 -17.48 24.47
N ASP A 366 -1.22 -18.54 24.69
CA ASP A 366 -0.52 -18.80 25.95
C ASP A 366 0.99 -18.54 25.77
N GLY A 367 1.40 -17.26 25.99
CA GLY A 367 2.80 -16.82 25.99
C GLY A 367 3.42 -16.60 24.60
N ASP A 368 4.73 -16.31 24.61
CA ASP A 368 5.50 -15.83 23.45
C ASP A 368 5.50 -16.82 22.28
N GLU A 369 5.68 -18.12 22.55
CA GLU A 369 5.82 -19.13 21.50
C GLU A 369 4.54 -19.24 20.68
N GLU A 370 3.39 -19.39 21.33
CA GLU A 370 2.11 -19.48 20.63
C GLU A 370 1.74 -18.16 19.95
N ALA A 371 2.13 -17.01 20.52
CA ALA A 371 1.95 -15.70 19.88
C ALA A 371 2.74 -15.61 18.56
N ILE A 372 3.98 -16.09 18.55
CA ILE A 372 4.83 -16.12 17.34
C ILE A 372 4.27 -17.10 16.31
N GLU A 373 3.91 -18.31 16.74
CA GLU A 373 3.32 -19.33 15.86
C GLU A 373 2.02 -18.82 15.23
N THR A 374 1.11 -18.26 16.02
CA THR A 374 -0.13 -17.65 15.55
C THR A 374 0.12 -16.49 14.59
N ALA A 375 1.07 -15.61 14.92
CA ALA A 375 1.44 -14.49 14.07
C ALA A 375 1.96 -14.95 12.71
N ASN A 376 2.76 -16.01 12.65
CA ASN A 376 3.36 -16.54 11.43
C ASN A 376 2.44 -17.52 10.67
N ALA A 377 1.31 -17.98 11.26
CA ALA A 377 0.34 -18.90 10.66
C ALA A 377 -0.50 -18.24 9.56
N THR A 378 0.15 -17.67 8.56
CA THR A 378 -0.47 -17.00 7.42
C THR A 378 0.44 -17.11 6.20
N PRO A 379 -0.10 -17.16 4.98
CA PRO A 379 0.70 -17.11 3.77
C PRO A 379 1.33 -15.73 3.52
N PHE A 380 0.93 -14.71 4.26
CA PHE A 380 1.39 -13.33 4.11
C PHE A 380 2.52 -12.97 5.08
N GLY A 381 3.21 -11.88 4.81
CA GLY A 381 4.29 -11.36 5.65
C GLY A 381 4.63 -9.89 5.32
N LEU A 382 3.62 -8.99 5.37
CA LEU A 382 3.86 -7.57 5.07
C LEU A 382 4.34 -6.81 6.30
N GLY A 383 3.60 -6.86 7.39
CA GLY A 383 3.93 -6.17 8.62
C GLY A 383 3.39 -6.83 9.86
N ALA A 384 3.87 -6.41 11.03
CA ALA A 384 3.37 -6.82 12.34
C ALA A 384 3.51 -5.69 13.36
N ALA A 385 2.71 -5.73 14.42
CA ALA A 385 2.84 -4.84 15.58
C ALA A 385 2.89 -5.68 16.87
N ILE A 386 3.64 -5.22 17.87
CA ILE A 386 3.78 -5.86 19.16
C ILE A 386 3.63 -4.80 20.23
N PHE A 387 2.76 -5.03 21.21
CA PHE A 387 2.59 -4.16 22.37
C PHE A 387 3.06 -4.89 23.62
N GLY A 388 4.00 -4.29 24.35
CA GLY A 388 4.58 -4.81 25.58
C GLY A 388 5.49 -3.78 26.23
N SER A 389 5.61 -3.79 27.54
CA SER A 389 6.45 -2.86 28.31
C SER A 389 7.91 -3.32 28.36
N ASP A 390 8.18 -4.64 28.37
CA ASP A 390 9.53 -5.19 28.23
C ASP A 390 9.97 -5.11 26.75
N LEU A 391 10.66 -4.03 26.40
CA LEU A 391 11.20 -3.81 25.04
C LEU A 391 12.19 -4.90 24.62
N GLY A 392 12.89 -5.52 25.56
CA GLY A 392 13.82 -6.62 25.29
C GLY A 392 13.04 -7.88 24.84
N ARG A 393 11.98 -8.23 25.56
CA ARG A 393 11.04 -9.33 25.19
C ARG A 393 10.39 -9.05 23.83
N ALA A 394 9.78 -7.89 23.68
CA ALA A 394 9.13 -7.50 22.43
C ALA A 394 10.11 -7.52 21.23
N SER A 395 11.36 -7.09 21.41
CA SER A 395 12.39 -7.15 20.37
C SER A 395 12.83 -8.59 20.04
N ARG A 396 12.86 -9.50 21.00
CA ARG A 396 13.12 -10.94 20.75
C ARG A 396 12.00 -11.57 19.92
N ILE A 397 10.75 -11.28 20.26
CA ILE A 397 9.58 -11.73 19.50
C ILE A 397 9.64 -11.15 18.07
N ALA A 398 9.87 -9.82 17.93
CA ALA A 398 9.94 -9.14 16.64
C ALA A 398 10.91 -9.80 15.65
N LYS A 399 12.07 -10.28 16.12
CA LYS A 399 13.07 -10.96 15.28
C LYS A 399 12.59 -12.31 14.73
N ARG A 400 11.54 -12.88 15.31
CA ARG A 400 10.98 -14.18 14.93
C ARG A 400 9.71 -14.07 14.08
N ILE A 401 9.17 -12.85 13.92
CA ILE A 401 8.01 -12.62 13.06
C ILE A 401 8.45 -12.55 11.60
N GLU A 402 7.81 -13.36 10.76
CA GLU A 402 8.09 -13.46 9.33
C GLU A 402 7.34 -12.37 8.55
N ALA A 403 7.78 -11.12 8.71
CA ALA A 403 7.19 -9.94 8.07
C ALA A 403 8.29 -8.99 7.56
N GLY A 404 7.95 -8.17 6.58
CA GLY A 404 8.86 -7.15 6.05
C GLY A 404 9.09 -5.99 7.01
N SER A 405 8.17 -5.75 7.95
CA SER A 405 8.33 -4.73 9.00
C SER A 405 7.65 -5.15 10.29
N VAL A 406 8.28 -4.83 11.43
CA VAL A 406 7.70 -5.06 12.76
C VAL A 406 7.82 -3.79 13.59
N TYR A 407 6.75 -3.38 14.22
CA TYR A 407 6.66 -2.18 15.06
C TYR A 407 6.40 -2.57 16.51
N VAL A 408 7.14 -1.99 17.45
CA VAL A 408 6.94 -2.20 18.89
C VAL A 408 6.26 -0.95 19.48
N ASN A 409 5.18 -1.16 20.22
CA ASN A 409 4.34 -0.12 20.85
C ASN A 409 3.80 0.94 19.86
N ARG A 410 3.61 0.52 18.62
CA ARG A 410 3.04 1.32 17.54
C ARG A 410 2.32 0.40 16.55
N HIS A 411 1.24 0.88 15.94
CA HIS A 411 0.60 0.19 14.82
C HIS A 411 1.49 0.21 13.56
N THR A 412 1.29 -0.78 12.68
CA THR A 412 1.96 -0.84 11.38
C THR A 412 1.66 0.40 10.54
N SER A 413 2.70 0.97 9.94
CA SER A 413 2.59 2.13 9.06
C SER A 413 3.71 2.10 8.01
N SER A 414 3.56 2.87 6.93
CA SER A 414 4.67 3.11 6.01
C SER A 414 5.37 4.42 6.38
N ASP A 415 6.57 4.31 6.94
CA ASP A 415 7.44 5.45 7.25
C ASP A 415 8.37 5.71 6.07
N ILE A 416 8.46 6.96 5.59
CA ILE A 416 9.26 7.30 4.40
C ILE A 416 10.77 7.05 4.59
N ASN A 417 11.25 6.99 5.83
CA ASN A 417 12.65 6.76 6.17
C ASN A 417 13.00 5.27 6.30
N LEU A 418 11.99 4.38 6.37
CA LEU A 418 12.17 2.94 6.53
C LEU A 418 11.79 2.19 5.26
N PRO A 419 12.48 1.07 4.93
CA PRO A 419 12.06 0.24 3.81
C PRO A 419 10.68 -0.35 4.08
N PHE A 420 9.81 -0.30 3.07
CA PHE A 420 8.47 -0.86 3.10
C PHE A 420 8.36 -1.99 2.07
N GLY A 421 7.79 -3.12 2.45
CA GLY A 421 7.57 -4.26 1.58
C GLY A 421 7.41 -5.56 2.34
N GLY A 422 6.94 -6.58 1.67
CA GLY A 422 6.60 -7.87 2.26
C GLY A 422 7.61 -8.97 2.00
N VAL A 423 7.32 -10.12 2.61
CA VAL A 423 7.90 -11.44 2.33
C VAL A 423 6.75 -12.43 2.10
N LYS A 424 7.04 -13.69 1.79
CA LYS A 424 6.03 -14.70 1.47
C LYS A 424 5.11 -14.21 0.33
N ARG A 425 3.80 -14.43 0.43
CA ARG A 425 2.81 -13.97 -0.56
C ARG A 425 2.49 -12.47 -0.50
N SER A 426 3.10 -11.73 0.42
CA SER A 426 3.03 -10.26 0.43
C SER A 426 3.98 -9.60 -0.57
N GLY A 427 4.78 -10.37 -1.29
CA GLY A 427 5.56 -9.91 -2.41
C GLY A 427 7.07 -9.83 -2.14
N TYR A 428 7.76 -9.04 -2.96
CA TYR A 428 9.21 -8.85 -2.91
C TYR A 428 9.60 -7.49 -3.46
N GLY A 429 10.87 -7.11 -3.25
CA GLY A 429 11.35 -5.73 -3.44
C GLY A 429 11.02 -4.87 -2.23
N ARG A 430 11.45 -3.62 -2.27
CA ARG A 430 11.16 -2.63 -1.22
C ARG A 430 10.81 -1.29 -1.85
N GLU A 431 9.92 -0.59 -1.21
CA GLU A 431 9.63 0.81 -1.49
C GLU A 431 10.07 1.66 -0.30
N LEU A 432 10.09 2.97 -0.47
CA LEU A 432 10.50 3.96 0.52
C LEU A 432 12.00 3.87 0.90
N SER A 433 12.47 4.85 1.69
CA SER A 433 13.88 5.02 2.09
C SER A 433 14.87 4.94 0.90
N SER A 434 16.14 4.70 1.16
CA SER A 434 17.12 4.45 0.10
C SER A 434 16.88 3.14 -0.65
N PHE A 435 16.23 2.16 -0.01
CA PHE A 435 15.97 0.87 -0.64
C PHE A 435 15.01 0.99 -1.83
N GLY A 436 13.93 1.78 -1.71
CA GLY A 436 13.00 2.01 -2.81
C GLY A 436 13.64 2.70 -4.01
N LEU A 437 14.64 3.56 -3.76
CA LEU A 437 15.39 4.22 -4.83
C LEU A 437 16.22 3.21 -5.64
N TYR A 438 16.80 2.20 -4.98
CA TYR A 438 17.66 1.20 -5.64
C TYR A 438 16.88 0.10 -6.38
N GLU A 439 15.57 0.03 -6.21
CA GLU A 439 14.79 -1.00 -6.91
C GLU A 439 14.78 -0.82 -8.43
N PHE A 440 14.84 0.42 -8.92
CA PHE A 440 14.79 0.70 -10.35
C PHE A 440 16.08 1.30 -10.90
N VAL A 441 17.23 0.79 -10.42
CA VAL A 441 18.54 1.11 -10.94
C VAL A 441 19.30 -0.15 -11.39
N ASN A 442 20.16 0.03 -12.37
CA ASN A 442 21.25 -0.87 -12.67
C ASN A 442 22.46 -0.48 -11.80
N VAL A 443 22.90 -1.39 -10.94
CA VAL A 443 24.12 -1.21 -10.17
C VAL A 443 25.29 -1.71 -11.05
N LYS A 444 26.06 -0.77 -11.59
CA LYS A 444 27.14 -1.05 -12.54
C LYS A 444 28.50 -0.98 -11.87
N SER A 445 29.29 -2.03 -12.07
CA SER A 445 30.69 -2.06 -11.63
C SER A 445 31.57 -1.34 -12.66
N ASN A 446 32.40 -0.42 -12.19
CA ASN A 446 33.41 0.27 -12.98
C ASN A 446 34.79 -0.08 -12.45
N TRP A 447 35.69 -0.46 -13.34
CA TRP A 447 37.06 -0.86 -13.00
C TRP A 447 38.02 -0.26 -14.02
N VAL A 448 38.97 0.51 -13.55
CA VAL A 448 39.94 1.21 -14.39
C VAL A 448 41.36 0.79 -13.95
N ARG A 449 42.15 0.35 -14.90
CA ARG A 449 43.53 -0.09 -14.66
C ARG A 449 44.48 1.10 -14.48
#